data_e5657a63f9b6621966f38eea74bc7fe6
#
_entry.id   e5657a63f9b6621966f38eea74bc7fe6
#
_cell.length_a   1.000
_cell.length_b   1.000
_cell.length_c   1.000
_cell.angle_alpha   90.00
_cell.angle_beta   90.00
_cell.angle_gamma   90.00
#
_symmetry.space_group_name_H-M   'P 1'
#
loop_
_entity.id
_entity.type
_entity.pdbx_description
1 polymer ?
#
loop_
_entity_poly.entity_id
_entity_poly.type
_entity_poly.pdbx_seq_one_letter_code
_entity_poly.pdbx_strand_id
1 'polypeptide(L)'
;MEVKGYCYGWHFYQAADADLVISSDDALFGHPSFRYIGWAPRMWSWAQTMGLRKFQEMVFTGRPFTAKEMYDCNFLNSVVPRGELEAEVEKYALACARTRPTDTVFMQKVFFEIFKQHQGEYMGSLLTGLFESIGGMARADGNDLMLDEETVDGGIANAVRGNDDNFPPDFRLSRSGRGSDA
;
A
#
# COMPACT_ATOMS: atom_id res chain seq x y z
N MET A 1 -11.17 -5.75 5.51
CA MET A 1 -10.08 -5.22 6.38
C MET A 1 -10.44 -3.82 6.84
N GLU A 2 -10.22 -3.52 8.11
CA GLU A 2 -10.32 -2.17 8.69
C GLU A 2 -8.95 -1.50 8.68
N VAL A 3 -8.89 -0.22 8.28
CA VAL A 3 -7.65 0.57 8.25
C VAL A 3 -7.85 1.91 8.95
N LYS A 4 -6.89 2.26 9.82
CA LYS A 4 -6.81 3.57 10.49
C LYS A 4 -5.35 3.96 10.75
N GLY A 5 -5.03 5.23 10.63
CA GLY A 5 -3.66 5.73 10.82
C GLY A 5 -2.73 5.35 9.68
N TYR A 6 -1.57 4.74 9.96
CA TYR A 6 -0.58 4.38 8.95
C TYR A 6 -0.80 2.97 8.41
N CYS A 7 -1.07 2.86 7.13
CA CYS A 7 -1.14 1.61 6.38
C CYS A 7 0.08 1.48 5.47
N TYR A 8 1.25 1.25 6.07
CA TYR A 8 2.54 1.19 5.38
C TYR A 8 3.16 -0.19 5.41
N GLY A 9 4.00 -0.49 4.42
CA GLY A 9 4.77 -1.72 4.35
C GLY A 9 3.88 -2.95 4.44
N TRP A 10 4.07 -3.77 5.46
CA TRP A 10 3.32 -5.01 5.61
C TRP A 10 1.80 -4.81 5.76
N HIS A 11 1.36 -3.75 6.42
CA HIS A 11 -0.07 -3.43 6.50
C HIS A 11 -0.65 -3.06 5.14
N PHE A 12 0.14 -2.40 4.28
CA PHE A 12 -0.27 -2.12 2.91
C PHE A 12 -0.44 -3.39 2.09
N TYR A 13 0.45 -4.39 2.25
CA TYR A 13 0.26 -5.71 1.62
C TYR A 13 -1.06 -6.35 2.02
N GLN A 14 -1.36 -6.37 3.32
CA GLN A 14 -2.59 -6.96 3.83
C GLN A 14 -3.84 -6.23 3.31
N ALA A 15 -3.80 -4.90 3.23
CA ALA A 15 -4.90 -4.12 2.68
C ALA A 15 -5.09 -4.41 1.18
N ALA A 16 -4.00 -4.50 0.42
CA ALA A 16 -4.05 -4.77 -1.01
C ALA A 16 -4.51 -6.19 -1.37
N ASP A 17 -4.31 -7.15 -0.46
CA ASP A 17 -4.74 -8.54 -0.64
C ASP A 17 -6.15 -8.82 -0.08
N ALA A 18 -6.72 -7.88 0.66
CA ALA A 18 -8.06 -8.04 1.23
C ALA A 18 -9.15 -7.86 0.16
N ASP A 19 -10.23 -8.66 0.24
CA ASP A 19 -11.36 -8.56 -0.67
C ASP A 19 -12.12 -7.23 -0.53
N LEU A 20 -12.22 -6.72 0.70
CA LEU A 20 -12.88 -5.45 1.04
C LEU A 20 -12.02 -4.67 2.03
N VAL A 21 -11.84 -3.38 1.75
CA VAL A 21 -11.06 -2.48 2.60
C VAL A 21 -11.88 -1.23 2.94
N ILE A 22 -12.05 -0.99 4.22
CA ILE A 22 -12.78 0.16 4.77
C ILE A 22 -11.80 0.96 5.63
N SER A 23 -11.77 2.27 5.43
CA SER A 23 -10.76 3.12 6.05
C SER A 23 -11.36 4.31 6.79
N SER A 24 -10.65 4.75 7.83
CA SER A 24 -10.86 6.09 8.36
C SER A 24 -10.30 7.14 7.37
N ASP A 25 -10.91 8.31 7.38
CA ASP A 25 -10.55 9.47 6.55
C ASP A 25 -9.13 9.99 6.82
N ASP A 26 -8.61 9.75 8.02
CA ASP A 26 -7.30 10.17 8.47
C ASP A 26 -6.16 9.16 8.16
N ALA A 27 -6.45 8.06 7.46
CA ALA A 27 -5.45 7.06 7.14
C ALA A 27 -4.52 7.49 6.00
N LEU A 28 -3.26 7.04 6.09
CA LEU A 28 -2.26 7.18 5.03
C LEU A 28 -1.79 5.81 4.56
N PHE A 29 -1.70 5.66 3.26
CA PHE A 29 -1.35 4.42 2.57
C PHE A 29 -0.05 4.56 1.79
N GLY A 30 0.77 3.53 1.79
CA GLY A 30 1.97 3.53 0.96
C GLY A 30 2.95 2.42 1.27
N HIS A 31 3.98 2.39 0.46
CA HIS A 31 5.07 1.45 0.65
C HIS A 31 6.41 2.20 0.67
N PRO A 32 6.90 2.56 1.87
CA PRO A 32 8.14 3.33 2.01
C PRO A 32 9.34 2.73 1.31
N SER A 33 9.37 1.40 1.13
CA SER A 33 10.46 0.71 0.42
C SER A 33 10.66 1.19 -1.01
N PHE A 34 9.67 1.81 -1.65
CA PHE A 34 9.86 2.39 -2.98
C PHE A 34 10.90 3.52 -3.00
N ARG A 35 11.12 4.20 -1.87
CA ARG A 35 12.19 5.19 -1.73
C ARG A 35 13.58 4.59 -1.59
N TYR A 36 13.68 3.34 -1.15
CA TYR A 36 14.95 2.73 -0.75
C TYR A 36 15.31 1.52 -1.61
N ILE A 37 14.37 0.63 -1.82
CA ILE A 37 14.56 -0.63 -2.57
C ILE A 37 14.01 -0.50 -3.99
N GLY A 38 12.93 0.26 -4.17
CA GLY A 38 12.29 0.49 -5.46
C GLY A 38 11.34 -0.60 -5.91
N TRP A 39 11.27 -1.74 -5.22
CA TRP A 39 10.50 -2.91 -5.61
C TRP A 39 9.66 -3.46 -4.45
N ALA A 40 8.62 -4.22 -4.83
CA ALA A 40 7.79 -5.00 -3.90
C ALA A 40 7.18 -6.20 -4.64
N PRO A 41 7.00 -7.36 -3.99
CA PRO A 41 6.62 -8.59 -4.68
C PRO A 41 5.20 -8.60 -5.27
N ARG A 42 4.33 -7.69 -4.85
CA ARG A 42 2.92 -7.64 -5.27
C ARG A 42 2.58 -6.47 -6.20
N MET A 43 3.57 -5.86 -6.82
CA MET A 43 3.41 -4.66 -7.66
C MET A 43 2.40 -4.85 -8.79
N TRP A 44 2.31 -6.05 -9.35
CA TRP A 44 1.37 -6.34 -10.43
C TRP A 44 -0.09 -6.19 -9.98
N SER A 45 -0.47 -6.83 -8.88
CA SER A 45 -1.82 -6.75 -8.30
C SER A 45 -2.17 -5.31 -7.90
N TRP A 46 -1.22 -4.59 -7.34
CA TRP A 46 -1.44 -3.21 -6.91
C TRP A 46 -1.66 -2.28 -8.09
N ALA A 47 -0.91 -2.46 -9.17
CA ALA A 47 -1.13 -1.72 -10.42
C ALA A 47 -2.52 -1.96 -11.01
N GLN A 48 -3.05 -3.19 -10.91
CA GLN A 48 -4.40 -3.51 -11.35
C GLN A 48 -5.47 -2.86 -10.46
N THR A 49 -5.30 -2.93 -9.14
CA THR A 49 -6.28 -2.41 -8.17
C THR A 49 -6.34 -0.88 -8.17
N MET A 50 -5.17 -0.21 -8.18
CA MET A 50 -5.07 1.25 -8.12
C MET A 50 -5.21 1.92 -9.49
N GLY A 51 -5.02 1.15 -10.56
CA GLY A 51 -4.78 1.69 -11.90
C GLY A 51 -3.33 2.11 -12.09
N LEU A 52 -2.81 1.85 -13.30
CA LEU A 52 -1.39 1.96 -13.59
C LEU A 52 -0.79 3.33 -13.23
N ARG A 53 -1.47 4.44 -13.55
CA ARG A 53 -0.92 5.79 -13.30
C ARG A 53 -0.79 6.13 -11.83
N LYS A 54 -1.79 5.78 -11.00
CA LYS A 54 -1.73 6.03 -9.56
C LYS A 54 -0.67 5.16 -8.90
N PHE A 55 -0.53 3.93 -9.36
CA PHE A 55 0.53 3.07 -8.87
C PHE A 55 1.93 3.53 -9.30
N GLN A 56 2.11 3.98 -10.56
CA GLN A 56 3.37 4.58 -11.01
C GLN A 56 3.76 5.81 -10.17
N GLU A 57 2.80 6.67 -9.83
CA GLU A 57 3.04 7.80 -8.94
C GLU A 57 3.55 7.35 -7.57
N MET A 58 2.94 6.32 -6.96
CA MET A 58 3.42 5.75 -5.69
C MET A 58 4.85 5.21 -5.80
N VAL A 59 5.14 4.46 -6.86
CA VAL A 59 6.47 3.84 -7.07
C VAL A 59 7.56 4.88 -7.28
N PHE A 60 7.32 5.85 -8.18
CA PHE A 60 8.36 6.80 -8.58
C PHE A 60 8.59 7.91 -7.55
N THR A 61 7.59 8.26 -6.78
CA THR A 61 7.72 9.32 -5.76
C THR A 61 7.94 8.76 -4.35
N GLY A 62 7.56 7.51 -4.11
CA GLY A 62 7.53 6.91 -2.78
C GLY A 62 6.62 7.66 -1.80
N ARG A 63 5.74 8.55 -2.28
CA ARG A 63 4.85 9.31 -1.41
C ARG A 63 3.71 8.46 -0.87
N PRO A 64 3.20 8.78 0.31
CA PRO A 64 1.96 8.19 0.79
C PRO A 64 0.74 8.83 0.11
N PHE A 65 -0.35 8.07 0.09
CA PHE A 65 -1.65 8.50 -0.40
C PHE A 65 -2.63 8.63 0.76
N THR A 66 -3.48 9.63 0.71
CA THR A 66 -4.59 9.80 1.67
C THR A 66 -5.67 8.75 1.43
N ALA A 67 -6.52 8.51 2.43
CA ALA A 67 -7.68 7.63 2.28
C ALA A 67 -8.59 8.07 1.13
N LYS A 68 -8.76 9.38 0.94
CA LYS A 68 -9.53 9.90 -0.20
C LYS A 68 -8.92 9.53 -1.55
N GLU A 69 -7.61 9.71 -1.73
CA GLU A 69 -6.93 9.34 -2.99
C GLU A 69 -7.04 7.85 -3.27
N MET A 70 -6.95 7.01 -2.22
CA MET A 70 -7.10 5.56 -2.34
C MET A 70 -8.53 5.14 -2.66
N TYR A 71 -9.52 5.87 -2.18
CA TYR A 71 -10.92 5.69 -2.55
C TYR A 71 -11.16 6.10 -4.01
N ASP A 72 -10.64 7.24 -4.42
CA ASP A 72 -10.80 7.77 -5.78
C ASP A 72 -10.18 6.86 -6.85
N CYS A 73 -9.17 6.07 -6.50
CA CYS A 73 -8.56 5.07 -7.40
C CYS A 73 -9.10 3.65 -7.23
N ASN A 74 -10.21 3.46 -6.51
CA ASN A 74 -10.89 2.18 -6.28
C ASN A 74 -10.12 1.16 -5.41
N PHE A 75 -9.12 1.60 -4.66
CA PHE A 75 -8.44 0.73 -3.71
C PHE A 75 -9.27 0.49 -2.43
N LEU A 76 -10.08 1.47 -2.02
CA LEU A 76 -10.95 1.40 -0.85
C LEU A 76 -12.42 1.26 -1.25
N ASN A 77 -13.17 0.47 -0.50
CA ASN A 77 -14.61 0.30 -0.67
C ASN A 77 -15.42 1.39 0.04
N SER A 78 -14.91 1.92 1.15
CA SER A 78 -15.56 3.00 1.91
C SER A 78 -14.52 3.78 2.71
N VAL A 79 -14.78 5.08 2.87
CA VAL A 79 -14.02 5.99 3.73
C VAL A 79 -14.99 6.77 4.58
N VAL A 80 -14.78 6.75 5.89
CA VAL A 80 -15.64 7.42 6.87
C VAL A 80 -14.80 8.13 7.94
N PRO A 81 -15.36 9.10 8.67
CA PRO A 81 -14.70 9.66 9.84
C PRO A 81 -14.26 8.56 10.82
N ARG A 82 -13.09 8.73 11.43
CA ARG A 82 -12.51 7.72 12.32
C ARG A 82 -13.47 7.20 13.41
N GLY A 83 -14.33 8.07 13.93
CA GLY A 83 -15.32 7.69 14.94
C GLY A 83 -16.47 6.81 14.44
N GLU A 84 -16.64 6.73 13.13
CA GLU A 84 -17.70 5.95 12.48
C GLU A 84 -17.17 4.63 11.88
N LEU A 85 -15.86 4.42 11.90
CA LEU A 85 -15.20 3.33 11.20
C LEU A 85 -15.71 1.95 11.64
N GLU A 86 -15.84 1.71 12.94
CA GLU A 86 -16.29 0.42 13.48
C GLU A 86 -17.72 0.08 13.01
N ALA A 87 -18.63 1.07 13.04
CA ALA A 87 -20.01 0.88 12.58
C ALA A 87 -20.08 0.60 11.07
N GLU A 88 -19.24 1.27 10.28
CA GLU A 88 -19.18 1.03 8.84
C GLU A 88 -18.62 -0.37 8.53
N VAL A 89 -17.58 -0.80 9.24
CA VAL A 89 -17.01 -2.15 9.11
C VAL A 89 -18.04 -3.21 9.47
N GLU A 90 -18.78 -3.04 10.59
CA GLU A 90 -19.83 -3.95 11.01
C GLU A 90 -20.93 -4.07 9.95
N LYS A 91 -21.36 -2.95 9.36
CA LYS A 91 -22.33 -2.92 8.27
C LYS A 91 -21.91 -3.82 7.10
N TYR A 92 -20.66 -3.73 6.65
CA TYR A 92 -20.12 -4.57 5.57
C TYR A 92 -20.02 -6.04 6.00
N ALA A 93 -19.53 -6.30 7.20
CA ALA A 93 -19.39 -7.66 7.74
C ALA A 93 -20.75 -8.37 7.83
N LEU A 94 -21.77 -7.69 8.36
CA LEU A 94 -23.12 -8.23 8.45
C LEU A 94 -23.75 -8.45 7.07
N ALA A 95 -23.53 -7.55 6.13
CA ALA A 95 -23.98 -7.73 4.75
C ALA A 95 -23.34 -9.00 4.13
N CYS A 96 -22.04 -9.18 4.28
CA CYS A 96 -21.33 -10.37 3.79
C CYS A 96 -21.83 -11.66 4.45
N ALA A 97 -22.06 -11.63 5.76
CA ALA A 97 -22.48 -12.82 6.53
C ALA A 97 -23.92 -13.28 6.22
N ARG A 98 -24.76 -12.38 5.72
CA ARG A 98 -26.21 -12.65 5.53
C ARG A 98 -26.63 -12.97 4.11
N THR A 99 -25.74 -12.84 3.14
CA THR A 99 -26.15 -12.85 1.73
C THR A 99 -26.17 -14.23 1.08
N ARG A 100 -25.29 -15.15 1.46
CA ARG A 100 -25.09 -16.38 0.70
C ARG A 100 -24.58 -17.54 1.55
N PRO A 101 -24.87 -18.81 1.12
CA PRO A 101 -24.21 -19.98 1.66
C PRO A 101 -22.68 -19.92 1.45
N THR A 102 -21.93 -20.56 2.35
CA THR A 102 -20.46 -20.57 2.35
C THR A 102 -19.85 -21.16 1.07
N ASP A 103 -20.49 -22.19 0.49
CA ASP A 103 -20.08 -22.80 -0.77
C ASP A 103 -20.16 -21.81 -1.95
N THR A 104 -21.22 -21.00 -1.99
CA THR A 104 -21.35 -19.95 -3.01
C THR A 104 -20.25 -18.89 -2.86
N VAL A 105 -19.95 -18.47 -1.64
CA VAL A 105 -18.84 -17.52 -1.38
C VAL A 105 -17.50 -18.13 -1.82
N PHE A 106 -17.26 -19.40 -1.52
CA PHE A 106 -16.07 -20.11 -1.98
C PHE A 106 -15.94 -20.09 -3.51
N MET A 107 -17.01 -20.43 -4.23
CA MET A 107 -17.00 -20.41 -5.70
C MET A 107 -16.73 -19.01 -6.26
N GLN A 108 -17.27 -17.97 -5.64
CA GLN A 108 -17.01 -16.59 -6.03
C GLN A 108 -15.54 -16.20 -5.81
N LYS A 109 -14.95 -16.60 -4.69
CA LYS A 109 -13.51 -16.37 -4.46
C LYS A 109 -12.65 -17.09 -5.48
N VAL A 110 -12.96 -18.33 -5.80
CA VAL A 110 -12.28 -19.09 -6.87
C VAL A 110 -12.40 -18.37 -8.22
N PHE A 111 -13.58 -17.85 -8.55
CA PHE A 111 -13.77 -17.06 -9.78
C PHE A 111 -12.85 -15.84 -9.81
N PHE A 112 -12.76 -15.06 -8.72
CA PHE A 112 -11.89 -13.88 -8.66
C PHE A 112 -10.41 -14.25 -8.76
N GLU A 113 -10.00 -15.38 -8.18
CA GLU A 113 -8.61 -15.86 -8.35
C GLU A 113 -8.31 -16.24 -9.80
N ILE A 114 -9.22 -16.93 -10.49
CA ILE A 114 -9.07 -17.24 -11.91
C ILE A 114 -9.00 -15.95 -12.75
N PHE A 115 -9.84 -14.97 -12.43
CA PHE A 115 -9.84 -13.67 -13.11
C PHE A 115 -8.48 -12.95 -12.96
N LYS A 116 -7.94 -12.88 -11.74
CA LYS A 116 -6.61 -12.30 -11.47
C LYS A 116 -5.51 -13.04 -12.23
N GLN A 117 -5.54 -14.39 -12.22
CA GLN A 117 -4.56 -15.19 -12.95
C GLN A 117 -4.64 -14.95 -14.47
N HIS A 118 -5.84 -14.82 -15.03
CA HIS A 118 -6.02 -14.48 -16.44
C HIS A 118 -5.45 -13.09 -16.79
N GLN A 119 -5.45 -12.16 -15.85
CA GLN A 119 -4.82 -10.86 -15.99
C GLN A 119 -3.29 -10.88 -15.77
N GLY A 120 -2.68 -12.04 -15.60
CA GLY A 120 -1.24 -12.21 -15.51
C GLY A 120 -0.65 -12.02 -14.10
N GLU A 121 -1.44 -12.07 -13.04
CA GLU A 121 -0.96 -11.84 -11.69
C GLU A 121 0.19 -12.78 -11.28
N TYR A 122 0.09 -14.07 -11.59
CA TYR A 122 1.13 -15.04 -11.27
C TYR A 122 2.47 -14.69 -11.94
N MET A 123 2.46 -14.48 -13.25
CA MET A 123 3.67 -14.12 -13.98
C MET A 123 4.21 -12.75 -13.56
N GLY A 124 3.33 -11.79 -13.33
CA GLY A 124 3.70 -10.47 -12.84
C GLY A 124 4.37 -10.53 -11.47
N SER A 125 3.87 -11.35 -10.57
CA SER A 125 4.45 -11.56 -9.23
C SER A 125 5.82 -12.25 -9.29
N LEU A 126 6.00 -13.24 -10.18
CA LEU A 126 7.30 -13.88 -10.41
C LEU A 126 8.34 -12.89 -10.95
N LEU A 127 7.95 -12.07 -11.93
CA LEU A 127 8.83 -11.07 -12.53
C LEU A 127 9.23 -9.98 -11.53
N THR A 128 8.31 -9.50 -10.71
CA THR A 128 8.62 -8.50 -9.67
C THR A 128 9.54 -9.06 -8.60
N GLY A 129 9.34 -10.31 -8.18
CA GLY A 129 10.27 -10.99 -7.27
C GLY A 129 11.68 -11.18 -7.86
N LEU A 130 11.76 -11.50 -9.16
CA LEU A 130 13.03 -11.58 -9.88
C LEU A 130 13.73 -10.21 -9.95
N PHE A 131 13.02 -9.16 -10.31
CA PHE A 131 13.59 -7.81 -10.38
C PHE A 131 14.02 -7.28 -9.02
N GLU A 132 13.29 -7.57 -7.95
CA GLU A 132 13.68 -7.25 -6.58
C GLU A 132 15.01 -7.92 -6.22
N SER A 133 15.15 -9.21 -6.58
CA SER A 133 16.39 -9.98 -6.34
C SER A 133 17.56 -9.43 -7.16
N ILE A 134 17.37 -9.14 -8.45
CA ILE A 134 18.41 -8.58 -9.33
C ILE A 134 18.80 -7.17 -8.85
N GLY A 135 17.82 -6.33 -8.52
CA GLY A 135 18.06 -4.98 -8.01
C GLY A 135 18.88 -4.98 -6.74
N GLY A 136 18.63 -5.94 -5.82
CA GLY A 136 19.43 -6.13 -4.62
C GLY A 136 20.88 -6.54 -4.89
N MET A 137 21.11 -7.32 -5.96
CA MET A 137 22.46 -7.76 -6.36
C MET A 137 23.24 -6.72 -7.19
N ALA A 138 22.55 -5.88 -7.94
CA ALA A 138 23.15 -4.87 -8.83
C ALA A 138 23.68 -3.63 -8.09
N ARG A 139 23.48 -3.55 -6.79
CA ARG A 139 23.95 -2.44 -5.95
C ARG A 139 25.44 -2.60 -5.66
N ALA A 140 26.28 -2.00 -6.51
CA ALA A 140 27.73 -2.14 -6.43
C ALA A 140 28.37 -1.34 -5.27
N ASP A 141 27.76 -0.24 -4.84
CA ASP A 141 28.44 0.75 -4.00
C ASP A 141 27.82 0.95 -2.60
N GLY A 142 26.83 0.16 -2.21
CA GLY A 142 26.20 0.22 -0.87
C GLY A 142 25.41 1.49 -0.56
N ASN A 143 25.46 2.51 -1.42
CA ASN A 143 24.91 3.84 -1.19
C ASN A 143 23.56 4.09 -1.90
N ASP A 144 22.94 3.03 -2.40
CA ASP A 144 21.68 3.14 -3.17
C ASP A 144 20.42 3.36 -2.33
N LEU A 145 20.56 3.35 -1.00
CA LEU A 145 19.42 3.53 -0.10
C LEU A 145 19.01 5.01 0.04
N MET A 146 19.72 5.96 -0.60
CA MET A 146 19.51 7.40 -0.43
C MET A 146 19.50 7.84 1.05
N LEU A 147 20.14 7.04 1.89
CA LEU A 147 20.34 7.31 3.31
C LEU A 147 21.80 7.70 3.50
N ASP A 148 22.03 8.81 4.18
CA ASP A 148 23.36 9.26 4.53
C ASP A 148 24.04 8.27 5.51
N GLU A 149 25.28 7.87 5.23
CA GLU A 149 26.03 6.94 6.07
C GLU A 149 26.15 7.43 7.51
N GLU A 150 26.43 8.73 7.72
CA GLU A 150 26.46 9.35 9.06
C GLU A 150 25.12 9.21 9.79
N THR A 151 24.02 9.25 9.05
CA THR A 151 22.68 9.15 9.61
C THR A 151 22.31 7.69 9.91
N VAL A 152 22.84 6.74 9.12
CA VAL A 152 22.66 5.29 9.37
C VAL A 152 23.41 4.88 10.64
N ASP A 153 24.58 5.42 10.90
CA ASP A 153 25.33 5.22 12.15
C ASP A 153 24.56 5.72 13.38
N GLY A 154 23.73 6.76 13.22
CA GLY A 154 22.80 7.26 14.23
C GLY A 154 21.51 6.41 14.40
N GLY A 155 21.36 5.34 13.60
CA GLY A 155 20.23 4.42 13.58
C GLY A 155 19.26 4.65 12.42
N ILE A 156 18.79 3.55 11.83
CA ILE A 156 17.90 3.53 10.65
C ILE A 156 16.66 4.43 10.82
N ALA A 157 16.09 4.51 12.03
CA ALA A 157 14.92 5.34 12.28
C ALA A 157 15.23 6.84 12.08
N ASN A 158 16.44 7.30 12.45
CA ASN A 158 16.87 8.68 12.25
C ASN A 158 17.20 8.94 10.79
N ALA A 159 17.82 8.00 10.10
CA ALA A 159 18.10 8.09 8.68
C ALA A 159 16.81 8.22 7.85
N VAL A 160 15.80 7.40 8.15
CA VAL A 160 14.49 7.47 7.49
C VAL A 160 13.78 8.80 7.74
N ARG A 161 13.85 9.34 8.96
CA ARG A 161 13.29 10.67 9.27
C ARG A 161 14.03 11.79 8.52
N GLY A 162 15.35 11.76 8.55
CA GLY A 162 16.16 12.76 7.81
C GLY A 162 15.89 12.73 6.31
N ASN A 163 15.74 11.53 5.74
CA ASN A 163 15.33 11.41 4.35
C ASN A 163 13.91 11.96 4.10
N ASP A 164 12.95 11.70 5.00
CA ASP A 164 11.59 12.19 4.89
C ASP A 164 11.51 13.73 4.90
N ASP A 165 12.39 14.40 5.62
CA ASP A 165 12.47 15.86 5.69
C ASP A 165 12.89 16.51 4.36
N ASN A 166 13.52 15.77 3.45
CA ASN A 166 13.87 16.25 2.11
C ASN A 166 12.66 16.33 1.16
N PHE A 167 11.53 15.72 1.54
CA PHE A 167 10.31 15.71 0.71
C PHE A 167 9.39 16.89 1.05
N PRO A 168 8.63 17.39 0.07
CA PRO A 168 7.55 18.34 0.33
C PRO A 168 6.58 17.81 1.41
N PRO A 169 5.94 18.68 2.20
CA PRO A 169 5.11 18.25 3.34
C PRO A 169 4.00 17.23 2.97
N ASP A 170 3.36 17.40 1.82
CA ASP A 170 2.32 16.50 1.30
C ASP A 170 2.86 15.16 0.79
N PHE A 171 4.18 15.06 0.55
CA PHE A 171 4.87 13.81 0.19
C PHE A 171 5.50 13.08 1.38
N ARG A 172 5.54 13.67 2.57
CA ARG A 172 6.15 13.07 3.74
C ARG A 172 5.39 11.85 4.23
N LEU A 173 6.12 10.84 4.69
CA LEU A 173 5.57 9.63 5.30
C LEU A 173 5.00 9.90 6.68
N SER A 174 5.61 10.84 7.41
CA SER A 174 5.16 11.23 8.75
C SER A 174 4.02 12.24 8.70
N ARG A 175 2.93 11.95 9.42
CA ARG A 175 1.81 12.91 9.57
C ARG A 175 2.26 14.21 10.23
N SER A 176 3.18 14.13 11.19
CA SER A 176 3.71 15.33 11.88
C SER A 176 4.50 16.26 10.96
N GLY A 177 4.99 15.76 9.84
CA GLY A 177 5.68 16.56 8.83
C GLY A 177 4.76 17.11 7.74
N ARG A 178 3.47 16.72 7.72
CA ARG A 178 2.48 17.19 6.77
C ARG A 178 1.76 18.40 7.34
N GLY A 179 1.46 19.40 6.52
CA GLY A 179 0.67 20.55 6.96
C GLY A 179 -0.72 20.14 7.45
N SER A 180 -1.39 21.03 8.21
CA SER A 180 -2.72 20.77 8.79
C SER A 180 -3.82 20.49 7.76
N ASP A 181 -3.56 20.78 6.49
CA ASP A 181 -4.51 20.66 5.38
C ASP A 181 -4.15 19.53 4.40
N ALA A 182 -3.26 18.61 4.80
CA ALA A 182 -2.80 17.47 3.97
C ALA A 182 -3.37 16.14 4.44
#